data_42d35f8cd6d31937cf3e3b8cf0e0f6e2
#
_entry.id   42d35f8cd6d31937cf3e3b8cf0e0f6e2
#
_cell.length_a   1.000
_cell.length_b   1.000
_cell.length_c   1.000
_cell.angle_alpha   90.00
_cell.angle_beta   90.00
_cell.angle_gamma   90.00
#
_symmetry.space_group_name_H-M   'P 1'
#
loop_
_entity.id
_entity.type
_entity.pdbx_description
1 polymer ?
#
loop_
_entity_poly.entity_id
_entity_poly.type
_entity_poly.pdbx_seq_one_letter_code
_entity_poly.pdbx_strand_id
1 'polypeptide(L)'
;MPNANLVAAQNQLRNLVSIYNRNFDQYQQATYNETQVRVDFVNPFFQLLGWDVLNEAGLPQHLREVTHEATVLVEENGAHRSKKPDYSFKVGTEILFFLETKKPSVNITVDR
;
A
#
# COMPACT_ATOMS: atom_id res chain seq x y z
N MET A 1 4.16 -28.50 5.45
CA MET A 1 5.42 -27.73 5.30
C MET A 1 5.13 -26.41 4.65
N PRO A 2 5.56 -25.28 5.23
CA PRO A 2 5.48 -24.02 4.53
C PRO A 2 6.36 -24.10 3.28
N ASN A 3 5.88 -23.55 2.18
CA ASN A 3 6.71 -23.47 0.97
C ASN A 3 7.80 -22.40 1.15
N ALA A 4 8.83 -22.46 0.29
CA ALA A 4 9.96 -21.53 0.37
C ALA A 4 9.52 -20.06 0.23
N ASN A 5 8.48 -19.78 -0.56
CA ASN A 5 7.97 -18.43 -0.74
C ASN A 5 7.34 -17.88 0.54
N LEU A 6 6.62 -18.72 1.28
CA LEU A 6 6.02 -18.31 2.55
C LEU A 6 7.09 -18.03 3.60
N VAL A 7 8.11 -18.88 3.68
CA VAL A 7 9.23 -18.67 4.62
C VAL A 7 9.97 -17.39 4.29
N ALA A 8 10.27 -17.15 3.00
CA ALA A 8 10.94 -15.93 2.55
C ALA A 8 10.10 -14.69 2.87
N ALA A 9 8.78 -14.74 2.64
CA ALA A 9 7.88 -13.63 2.95
C ALA A 9 7.86 -13.32 4.45
N GLN A 10 7.81 -14.34 5.30
CA GLN A 10 7.85 -14.17 6.75
C GLN A 10 9.16 -13.53 7.21
N ASN A 11 10.30 -13.94 6.64
CA ASN A 11 11.60 -13.37 6.97
C ASN A 11 11.69 -11.90 6.54
N GLN A 12 11.17 -11.58 5.36
CA GLN A 12 11.14 -10.20 4.86
C GLN A 12 10.22 -9.32 5.72
N LEU A 13 9.08 -9.84 6.17
CA LEU A 13 8.19 -9.11 7.06
C LEU A 13 8.88 -8.80 8.39
N ARG A 14 9.56 -9.78 8.98
CA ARG A 14 10.35 -9.58 10.20
C ARG A 14 11.41 -8.50 10.00
N ASN A 15 12.05 -8.48 8.82
CA ASN A 15 13.04 -7.47 8.49
C ASN A 15 12.41 -6.07 8.43
N LEU A 16 11.23 -5.91 7.81
CA LEU A 16 10.53 -4.63 7.79
C LEU A 16 10.20 -4.14 9.19
N VAL A 17 9.69 -5.02 10.05
CA VAL A 17 9.38 -4.70 11.45
C VAL A 17 10.65 -4.30 12.20
N SER A 18 11.74 -5.02 11.99
CA SER A 18 13.03 -4.73 12.61
C SER A 18 13.57 -3.35 12.19
N ILE A 19 13.47 -3.01 10.91
CA ILE A 19 13.87 -1.70 10.39
C ILE A 19 13.03 -0.60 11.05
N TYR A 20 11.72 -0.79 11.12
CA TYR A 20 10.80 0.18 11.73
C TYR A 20 11.17 0.42 13.20
N ASN A 21 11.37 -0.66 13.96
CA ASN A 21 11.70 -0.56 15.38
C ASN A 21 13.06 0.10 15.62
N ARG A 22 14.04 -0.22 14.76
CA ARG A 22 15.41 0.31 14.88
C ARG A 22 15.46 1.81 14.66
N ASN A 23 14.63 2.33 13.75
CA ASN A 23 14.63 3.72 13.34
C ASN A 23 13.34 4.45 13.76
N PHE A 24 12.68 3.96 14.81
CA PHE A 24 11.36 4.43 15.23
C PHE A 24 11.30 5.95 15.39
N ASP A 25 12.29 6.52 16.07
CA ASP A 25 12.31 7.97 16.35
C ASP A 25 12.34 8.79 15.05
N GLN A 26 13.09 8.32 14.05
CA GLN A 26 13.15 8.97 12.74
C GLN A 26 11.77 8.98 12.06
N TYR A 27 11.04 7.88 12.12
CA TYR A 27 9.75 7.76 11.45
C TYR A 27 8.65 8.56 12.15
N GLN A 28 8.84 8.92 13.41
CA GLN A 28 7.90 9.75 14.15
C GLN A 28 8.08 11.26 13.87
N GLN A 29 9.13 11.66 13.17
CA GLN A 29 9.36 13.05 12.84
C GLN A 29 8.36 13.53 11.78
N ALA A 30 7.90 14.78 11.90
CA ALA A 30 6.95 15.36 10.97
C ALA A 30 7.49 15.46 9.54
N THR A 31 8.82 15.46 9.39
CA THR A 31 9.50 15.48 8.09
C THR A 31 9.42 14.15 7.35
N TYR A 32 9.11 13.05 8.05
CA TYR A 32 8.91 11.75 7.44
C TYR A 32 7.49 11.69 6.90
N ASN A 33 7.35 11.80 5.58
CA ASN A 33 6.06 12.04 4.94
C ASN A 33 5.41 10.74 4.41
N GLU A 34 4.20 10.88 3.89
CA GLU A 34 3.41 9.75 3.38
C GLU A 34 4.07 9.07 2.19
N THR A 35 4.75 9.81 1.31
CA THR A 35 5.47 9.23 0.19
C THR A 35 6.61 8.33 0.68
N GLN A 36 7.34 8.77 1.71
CA GLN A 36 8.42 7.96 2.30
C GLN A 36 7.86 6.68 2.93
N VAL A 37 6.72 6.77 3.61
CA VAL A 37 6.04 5.58 4.17
C VAL A 37 5.71 4.59 3.05
N ARG A 38 5.20 5.08 1.93
CA ARG A 38 4.84 4.21 0.81
C ARG A 38 6.05 3.48 0.25
N VAL A 39 7.15 4.19 0.02
CA VAL A 39 8.36 3.59 -0.55
C VAL A 39 9.02 2.62 0.43
N ASP A 40 9.11 2.99 1.70
CA ASP A 40 9.88 2.23 2.69
C ASP A 40 9.12 1.03 3.25
N PHE A 41 7.80 1.12 3.39
CA PHE A 41 7.02 0.10 4.08
C PHE A 41 5.83 -0.45 3.29
N VAL A 42 5.00 0.42 2.70
CA VAL A 42 3.75 -0.03 2.08
C VAL A 42 4.01 -0.86 0.82
N ASN A 43 4.82 -0.34 -0.09
CA ASN A 43 5.17 -1.07 -1.31
C ASN A 43 5.84 -2.41 -1.01
N PRO A 44 6.90 -2.46 -0.18
CA PRO A 44 7.51 -3.74 0.17
C PRO A 44 6.53 -4.71 0.83
N PHE A 45 5.65 -4.22 1.70
CA PHE A 45 4.67 -5.07 2.39
C PHE A 45 3.73 -5.76 1.39
N PHE A 46 3.13 -5.00 0.48
CA PHE A 46 2.20 -5.58 -0.49
C PHE A 46 2.90 -6.44 -1.53
N GLN A 47 4.15 -6.14 -1.87
CA GLN A 47 4.98 -7.04 -2.69
C GLN A 47 5.18 -8.39 -2.01
N LEU A 48 5.40 -8.40 -0.69
CA LEU A 48 5.49 -9.65 0.08
C LEU A 48 4.23 -10.49 -0.04
N LEU A 49 3.07 -9.86 -0.13
CA LEU A 49 1.78 -10.54 -0.27
C LEU A 49 1.52 -11.02 -1.70
N GLY A 50 2.42 -10.73 -2.63
CA GLY A 50 2.32 -11.20 -3.99
C GLY A 50 1.75 -10.20 -4.99
N TRP A 51 1.47 -8.96 -4.58
CA TRP A 51 0.97 -7.93 -5.49
C TRP A 51 2.12 -7.34 -6.32
N ASP A 52 1.85 -7.13 -7.61
CA ASP A 52 2.80 -6.44 -8.51
C ASP A 52 2.64 -4.92 -8.35
N VAL A 53 3.17 -4.40 -7.25
CA VAL A 53 2.96 -3.00 -6.83
C VAL A 53 3.57 -2.01 -7.82
N LEU A 54 4.73 -2.35 -8.40
CA LEU A 54 5.48 -1.45 -9.27
C LEU A 54 5.29 -1.75 -10.76
N ASN A 55 4.37 -2.66 -11.09
CA ASN A 55 4.10 -3.08 -12.46
C ASN A 55 5.34 -3.65 -13.16
N GLU A 56 6.03 -4.56 -12.50
CA GLU A 56 7.18 -5.23 -13.10
C GLU A 56 6.80 -6.05 -14.33
N ALA A 57 5.54 -6.52 -14.38
CA ALA A 57 5.01 -7.25 -15.53
C ALA A 57 4.83 -6.37 -16.77
N GLY A 58 4.89 -5.04 -16.64
CA GLY A 58 4.76 -4.13 -17.78
C GLY A 58 3.37 -4.07 -18.39
N LEU A 59 2.32 -4.26 -17.58
CA LEU A 59 0.94 -4.22 -18.05
C LEU A 59 0.51 -2.78 -18.36
N PRO A 60 -0.41 -2.58 -19.33
CA PRO A 60 -1.01 -1.26 -19.53
C PRO A 60 -1.81 -0.83 -18.29
N GLN A 61 -2.00 0.49 -18.14
CA GLN A 61 -2.58 1.08 -16.93
C GLN A 61 -3.88 0.41 -16.47
N HIS A 62 -4.79 0.11 -17.40
CA HIS A 62 -6.09 -0.47 -17.06
C HIS A 62 -6.02 -1.93 -16.58
N LEU A 63 -4.88 -2.61 -16.81
CA LEU A 63 -4.69 -4.00 -16.41
C LEU A 63 -3.68 -4.15 -15.25
N ARG A 64 -3.10 -3.06 -14.77
CA ARG A 64 -2.19 -3.13 -13.62
C ARG A 64 -2.90 -3.70 -12.40
N GLU A 65 -2.19 -4.52 -11.64
CA GLU A 65 -2.72 -5.03 -10.37
C GLU A 65 -2.86 -3.91 -9.34
N VAL A 66 -1.92 -2.96 -9.34
CA VAL A 66 -1.93 -1.84 -8.40
C VAL A 66 -1.72 -0.55 -9.17
N THR A 67 -2.65 0.40 -8.97
CA THR A 67 -2.48 1.75 -9.51
C THR A 67 -2.23 2.73 -8.37
N HIS A 68 -1.42 3.74 -8.65
CA HIS A 68 -1.02 4.75 -7.68
C HIS A 68 -1.65 6.09 -8.06
N GLU A 69 -2.39 6.68 -7.12
CA GLU A 69 -3.01 7.98 -7.30
C GLU A 69 -3.85 8.12 -8.57
N ALA A 70 -4.42 7.00 -9.04
CA ALA A 70 -5.26 7.00 -10.23
C ALA A 70 -6.68 7.46 -9.88
N THR A 71 -7.25 8.30 -10.74
CA THR A 71 -8.63 8.74 -10.57
C THR A 71 -9.58 7.57 -10.83
N VAL A 72 -10.49 7.34 -9.90
CA VAL A 72 -11.54 6.32 -10.02
C VAL A 72 -12.89 6.94 -9.79
N LEU A 73 -13.92 6.37 -10.43
CA LEU A 73 -15.31 6.76 -10.21
C LEU A 73 -15.93 5.78 -9.23
N VAL A 74 -16.50 6.30 -8.17
CA VAL A 74 -17.23 5.50 -7.18
C VAL A 74 -18.65 6.02 -7.10
N GLU A 75 -19.59 5.11 -6.82
CA GLU A 75 -20.99 5.48 -6.61
C GLU A 75 -21.23 5.56 -5.10
N GLU A 76 -21.64 6.74 -4.65
CA GLU A 76 -21.99 6.98 -3.25
C GLU A 76 -23.35 7.70 -3.21
N ASN A 77 -24.30 7.14 -2.46
CA ASN A 77 -25.61 7.74 -2.25
C ASN A 77 -26.34 8.11 -3.55
N GLY A 78 -26.21 7.26 -4.59
CA GLY A 78 -26.81 7.47 -5.89
C GLY A 78 -26.09 8.49 -6.78
N ALA A 79 -24.98 9.05 -6.33
CA ALA A 79 -24.17 10.00 -7.11
C ALA A 79 -22.82 9.40 -7.43
N HIS A 80 -22.31 9.72 -8.62
CA HIS A 80 -20.94 9.35 -9.01
C HIS A 80 -19.96 10.40 -8.49
N ARG A 81 -18.90 9.93 -7.82
CA ARG A 81 -17.81 10.78 -7.34
C ARG A 81 -16.48 10.31 -7.90
N SER A 82 -15.64 11.27 -8.25
CA SER A 82 -14.22 10.99 -8.53
C SER A 82 -13.45 10.92 -7.23
N LYS A 83 -12.65 9.88 -7.09
CA LYS A 83 -11.68 9.76 -5.98
C LYS A 83 -10.31 9.47 -6.55
N LYS A 84 -9.28 9.85 -5.81
CA LYS A 84 -7.89 9.65 -6.19
C LYS A 84 -7.15 8.99 -5.01
N PRO A 85 -7.46 7.70 -4.73
CA PRO A 85 -6.82 7.01 -3.61
C PRO A 85 -5.32 6.83 -3.85
N ASP A 86 -4.55 6.72 -2.77
CA ASP A 86 -3.12 6.48 -2.88
C ASP A 86 -2.83 5.20 -3.65
N TYR A 87 -3.60 4.14 -3.40
CA TYR A 87 -3.49 2.86 -4.11
C TYR A 87 -4.87 2.33 -4.44
N SER A 88 -4.98 1.71 -5.62
CA SER A 88 -6.12 0.85 -5.97
C SER A 88 -5.58 -0.53 -6.29
N PHE A 89 -6.12 -1.55 -5.65
CA PHE A 89 -5.74 -2.95 -5.84
C PHE A 89 -6.79 -3.65 -6.70
N LYS A 90 -6.36 -4.28 -7.79
CA LYS A 90 -7.25 -4.73 -8.85
C LYS A 90 -6.97 -6.18 -9.24
N VAL A 91 -8.02 -6.85 -9.72
CA VAL A 91 -7.90 -8.09 -10.49
C VAL A 91 -8.48 -7.80 -11.87
N GLY A 92 -7.63 -7.84 -12.90
CA GLY A 92 -8.01 -7.39 -14.24
C GLY A 92 -8.41 -5.91 -14.21
N THR A 93 -9.65 -5.63 -14.59
CA THR A 93 -10.19 -4.26 -14.54
C THR A 93 -11.02 -3.98 -13.30
N GLU A 94 -11.23 -4.99 -12.45
CA GLU A 94 -12.07 -4.86 -11.26
C GLU A 94 -11.25 -4.40 -10.06
N ILE A 95 -11.68 -3.32 -9.42
CA ILE A 95 -11.06 -2.80 -8.20
C ILE A 95 -11.60 -3.58 -7.02
N LEU A 96 -10.70 -4.17 -6.22
CA LEU A 96 -11.06 -4.92 -5.03
C LEU A 96 -11.12 -4.02 -3.80
N PHE A 97 -10.13 -3.15 -3.63
CA PHE A 97 -10.08 -2.23 -2.50
C PHE A 97 -9.13 -1.07 -2.77
N PHE A 98 -9.27 -0.02 -1.97
CA PHE A 98 -8.41 1.15 -1.97
C PHE A 98 -7.57 1.17 -0.71
N LEU A 99 -6.43 1.85 -0.77
CA LEU A 99 -5.58 2.08 0.39
C LEU A 99 -5.19 3.55 0.45
N GLU A 100 -5.37 4.15 1.63
CA GLU A 100 -4.86 5.47 1.95
C GLU A 100 -3.75 5.34 2.97
N THR A 101 -2.65 6.06 2.75
CA THR A 101 -1.50 6.01 3.65
C THR A 101 -1.45 7.26 4.51
N LYS A 102 -0.92 7.10 5.72
CA LYS A 102 -0.70 8.20 6.65
C LYS A 102 0.73 8.12 7.17
N LYS A 103 1.34 9.27 7.40
CA LYS A 103 2.66 9.31 8.03
C LYS A 103 2.55 8.87 9.50
N PRO A 104 3.57 8.21 10.05
CA PRO A 104 3.51 7.67 11.42
C PRO A 104 3.28 8.72 12.51
N SER A 105 3.66 9.98 12.27
CA SER A 105 3.46 11.05 13.24
C SER A 105 2.02 11.56 13.33
N VAL A 106 1.13 11.12 12.43
CA VAL A 106 -0.28 11.51 12.46
C VAL A 106 -1.00 10.71 13.53
N ASN A 107 -1.75 11.41 14.41
CA ASN A 107 -2.65 10.76 15.34
C ASN A 107 -3.87 10.26 14.59
N ILE A 108 -4.17 8.98 14.77
CA ILE A 108 -5.35 8.38 14.17
C ILE A 108 -6.41 8.28 15.25
N THR A 109 -7.53 8.98 15.02
CA THR A 109 -8.70 8.87 15.87
C THR A 109 -9.69 7.93 15.19
N VAL A 110 -10.13 6.93 15.93
CA VAL A 110 -11.14 5.98 15.43
C VAL A 110 -12.47 6.37 16.02
N ASP A 111 -13.39 6.80 15.19
CA ASP A 111 -14.77 7.04 15.59
C ASP A 111 -15.48 5.71 15.79
N ARG A 112 -16.11 5.56 16.91
CA ARG A 112 -16.85 4.35 17.26
C ARG A 112 -18.35 4.58 17.22
#